data_376cd4605c336937d4f4282d58127c45
#
_entry.id   376cd4605c336937d4f4282d58127c45
#
_cell.length_a   1.000
_cell.length_b   1.000
_cell.length_c   1.000
_cell.angle_alpha   90.00
_cell.angle_beta   90.00
_cell.angle_gamma   90.00
#
_symmetry.space_group_name_H-M   'P 1'
#
loop_
_entity.id
_entity.type
_entity.pdbx_description
1 polymer ?
#
loop_
_entity_poly.entity_id
_entity_poly.type
_entity_poly.pdbx_seq_one_letter_code
_entity_poly.pdbx_strand_id
1 'polypeptide(L)'
;MVADDDPAELRRSAGALEKAGYRVVSATDGRTALQEALTRRVDLIIMDVSIPQLSGVETCHCLKAMPKTQKIPVVLTAAKKDPAAKALAERTQGSVRVLRKPFTEESLVSVVQQLTRPKSLI
;
A
#
# COMPACT_ATOMS: atom_id res chain seq x y z
N MET A 1 6.67 1.81 0.06
CA MET A 1 6.12 3.16 0.27
C MET A 1 4.88 3.08 1.15
N VAL A 2 4.73 4.02 2.06
CA VAL A 2 3.52 4.16 2.89
C VAL A 2 2.89 5.50 2.57
N ALA A 3 1.61 5.49 2.20
CA ALA A 3 0.85 6.69 1.87
C ALA A 3 -0.37 6.80 2.78
N ASP A 4 -0.41 7.83 3.61
CA ASP A 4 -1.49 8.10 4.55
C ASP A 4 -1.45 9.58 4.91
N ASP A 5 -2.60 10.24 4.98
CA ASP A 5 -2.67 11.66 5.32
C ASP A 5 -2.70 11.90 6.84
N ASP A 6 -2.89 10.87 7.63
CA ASP A 6 -2.82 10.96 9.09
C ASP A 6 -1.36 10.79 9.54
N PRO A 7 -0.72 11.85 10.10
CA PRO A 7 0.69 11.76 10.49
C PRO A 7 0.98 10.68 11.53
N ALA A 8 0.06 10.42 12.45
CA ALA A 8 0.24 9.40 13.49
C ALA A 8 0.22 8.00 12.87
N GLU A 9 -0.72 7.73 12.00
CA GLU A 9 -0.81 6.45 11.29
C GLU A 9 0.40 6.24 10.38
N LEU A 10 0.82 7.28 9.68
CA LEU A 10 1.99 7.22 8.80
C LEU A 10 3.25 6.87 9.59
N ARG A 11 3.48 7.55 10.73
CA ARG A 11 4.64 7.28 11.58
C ARG A 11 4.59 5.86 12.17
N ARG A 12 3.41 5.42 12.60
CA ARG A 12 3.24 4.08 13.17
C ARG A 12 3.58 2.99 12.15
N SER A 13 3.03 3.13 10.95
CA SER A 13 3.26 2.14 9.88
C SER A 13 4.71 2.16 9.41
N ALA A 14 5.26 3.35 9.15
CA ALA A 14 6.65 3.47 8.73
C ALA A 14 7.61 2.92 9.79
N GLY A 15 7.37 3.24 11.07
CA GLY A 15 8.21 2.76 12.17
C GLY A 15 8.19 1.25 12.30
N ALA A 16 7.02 0.62 12.18
CA ALA A 16 6.90 -0.83 12.25
C ALA A 16 7.68 -1.51 11.12
N LEU A 17 7.59 -0.98 9.91
CA LEU A 17 8.29 -1.54 8.76
C LEU A 17 9.80 -1.32 8.84
N GLU A 18 10.24 -0.17 9.32
CA GLU A 18 11.66 0.10 9.52
C GLU A 18 12.27 -0.84 10.56
N LYS A 19 11.55 -1.11 11.65
CA LYS A 19 11.99 -2.10 12.65
C LYS A 19 12.10 -3.50 12.06
N ALA A 20 11.28 -3.81 11.06
CA ALA A 20 11.32 -5.10 10.37
C ALA A 20 12.39 -5.16 9.28
N GLY A 21 13.17 -4.11 9.08
CA GLY A 21 14.28 -4.10 8.14
C GLY A 21 13.98 -3.47 6.79
N TYR A 22 12.81 -2.88 6.60
CA TYR A 22 12.45 -2.25 5.34
C TYR A 22 12.87 -0.78 5.29
N ARG A 23 13.18 -0.31 4.10
CA ARG A 23 13.40 1.12 3.84
C ARG A 23 12.06 1.71 3.42
N VAL A 24 11.66 2.81 4.06
CA VAL A 24 10.33 3.38 3.85
C VAL A 24 10.40 4.75 3.19
N VAL A 25 9.63 4.91 2.14
CA VAL A 25 9.33 6.21 1.52
C VAL A 25 7.90 6.55 1.89
N SER A 26 7.66 7.78 2.32
CA SER A 26 6.34 8.22 2.80
C SER A 26 5.71 9.22 1.85
N ALA A 27 4.38 9.18 1.77
CA ALA A 27 3.58 10.16 1.03
C ALA A 27 2.32 10.49 1.83
N THR A 28 1.83 11.71 1.72
CA THR A 28 0.65 12.16 2.47
C THR A 28 -0.59 12.35 1.60
N ASP A 29 -0.46 12.16 0.30
CA ASP A 29 -1.57 12.23 -0.64
C ASP A 29 -1.33 11.29 -1.82
N GLY A 30 -2.39 11.02 -2.59
CA GLY A 30 -2.33 10.08 -3.70
C GLY A 30 -1.49 10.57 -4.86
N ARG A 31 -1.48 11.87 -5.11
CA ARG A 31 -0.69 12.44 -6.20
C ARG A 31 0.80 12.30 -5.94
N THR A 32 1.24 12.61 -4.72
CA THR A 32 2.63 12.43 -4.31
C THR A 32 3.02 10.95 -4.33
N ALA A 33 2.12 10.07 -3.87
CA ALA A 33 2.37 8.63 -3.90
C ALA A 33 2.60 8.14 -5.33
N LEU A 34 1.77 8.56 -6.26
CA LEU A 34 1.91 8.20 -7.67
C LEU A 34 3.24 8.71 -8.23
N GLN A 35 3.57 9.97 -7.96
CA GLN A 35 4.81 10.58 -8.43
C GLN A 35 6.05 9.86 -7.89
N GLU A 36 6.04 9.52 -6.60
CA GLU A 36 7.13 8.77 -5.99
C GLU A 36 7.28 7.37 -6.60
N ALA A 37 6.17 6.69 -6.86
CA ALA A 37 6.20 5.37 -7.46
C ALA A 37 6.73 5.39 -8.89
N LEU A 38 6.54 6.50 -9.61
CA LEU A 38 7.04 6.66 -10.97
C LEU A 38 8.52 7.03 -11.03
N THR A 39 9.05 7.69 -9.99
CA THR A 39 10.42 8.21 -9.99
C THR A 39 11.38 7.37 -9.16
N ARG A 40 10.90 6.55 -8.24
CA ARG A 40 11.71 5.70 -7.39
C ARG A 40 11.44 4.23 -7.69
N ARG A 41 12.37 3.38 -7.26
CA ARG A 41 12.17 1.94 -7.29
C ARG A 41 11.44 1.53 -6.02
N VAL A 42 10.14 1.24 -6.16
CA VAL A 42 9.28 0.86 -5.05
C VAL A 42 8.87 -0.61 -5.21
N ASP A 43 9.07 -1.40 -4.16
CA ASP A 43 8.78 -2.84 -4.19
C ASP A 43 7.38 -3.18 -3.69
N LEU A 44 6.77 -2.28 -2.91
CA LEU A 44 5.43 -2.47 -2.36
C LEU A 44 4.86 -1.13 -1.92
N ILE A 45 3.57 -0.96 -2.03
CA ILE A 45 2.86 0.26 -1.63
C ILE A 45 1.77 -0.10 -0.63
N ILE A 46 1.79 0.59 0.51
CA ILE A 46 0.70 0.56 1.49
C ILE A 46 0.02 1.93 1.41
N MET A 47 -1.28 1.94 1.15
CA MET A 47 -1.97 3.19 0.87
C MET A 47 -3.36 3.21 1.47
N ASP A 48 -3.69 4.30 2.18
CA ASP A 48 -5.04 4.52 2.68
C ASP A 48 -5.96 4.86 1.51
N VAL A 49 -7.14 4.25 1.47
CA VAL A 49 -8.12 4.51 0.41
C VAL A 49 -8.64 5.94 0.45
N SER A 50 -8.58 6.61 1.59
CA SER A 50 -9.18 7.94 1.81
C SER A 50 -8.20 9.10 1.72
N ILE A 51 -7.00 8.91 1.15
CA ILE A 51 -6.04 10.00 1.06
C ILE A 51 -6.49 11.09 0.09
N PRO A 52 -6.10 12.37 0.33
CA PRO A 52 -6.54 13.47 -0.51
C PRO A 52 -5.81 13.57 -1.85
N GLN A 53 -6.24 14.48 -2.68
CA GLN A 53 -5.78 14.78 -4.03
C GLN A 53 -6.24 13.70 -5.01
N LEU A 54 -5.72 12.53 -4.89
CA LEU A 54 -6.12 11.36 -5.66
C LEU A 54 -6.38 10.26 -4.63
N SER A 55 -7.59 9.71 -4.58
CA SER A 55 -7.93 8.69 -3.58
C SER A 55 -7.04 7.46 -3.75
N GLY A 56 -6.96 6.63 -2.71
CA GLY A 56 -6.20 5.39 -2.78
C GLY A 56 -6.66 4.48 -3.90
N VAL A 57 -7.96 4.38 -4.13
CA VAL A 57 -8.53 3.59 -5.22
C VAL A 57 -8.13 4.16 -6.58
N GLU A 58 -8.26 5.46 -6.77
CA GLU A 58 -7.88 6.12 -8.02
C GLU A 58 -6.38 6.00 -8.28
N THR A 59 -5.56 6.20 -7.26
CA THR A 59 -4.11 6.05 -7.35
C THR A 59 -3.75 4.62 -7.76
N CYS A 60 -4.41 3.64 -7.15
CA CYS A 60 -4.20 2.24 -7.49
C CYS A 60 -4.55 1.94 -8.94
N HIS A 61 -5.65 2.48 -9.45
CA HIS A 61 -6.00 2.34 -10.86
C HIS A 61 -4.89 2.90 -11.77
N CYS A 62 -4.36 4.07 -11.44
CA CYS A 62 -3.26 4.66 -12.20
C CYS A 62 -2.02 3.78 -12.18
N LEU A 63 -1.64 3.26 -11.02
CA LEU A 63 -0.47 2.39 -10.87
C LEU A 63 -0.62 1.11 -11.70
N LYS A 64 -1.80 0.50 -11.68
CA LYS A 64 -2.05 -0.76 -12.40
C LYS A 64 -2.19 -0.56 -13.90
N ALA A 65 -2.40 0.67 -14.36
CA ALA A 65 -2.52 0.99 -15.79
C ALA A 65 -1.17 1.27 -16.46
N MET A 66 -0.09 1.46 -15.69
CA MET A 66 1.22 1.82 -16.25
C MET A 66 2.20 0.66 -16.19
N PRO A 67 2.96 0.39 -17.26
CA PRO A 67 3.90 -0.74 -17.28
C PRO A 67 4.95 -0.71 -16.17
N LYS A 68 5.42 0.47 -15.80
CA LYS A 68 6.45 0.61 -14.75
C LYS A 68 5.95 0.17 -13.38
N THR A 69 4.67 0.39 -13.08
CA THR A 69 4.13 0.22 -11.75
C THR A 69 3.10 -0.89 -11.62
N GLN A 70 2.64 -1.46 -12.74
CA GLN A 70 1.53 -2.42 -12.72
C GLN A 70 1.80 -3.68 -11.90
N LYS A 71 3.06 -4.07 -11.74
CA LYS A 71 3.44 -5.28 -10.99
C LYS A 71 3.73 -5.03 -9.52
N ILE A 72 3.75 -3.77 -9.09
CA ILE A 72 4.01 -3.44 -7.69
C ILE A 72 2.81 -3.89 -6.84
N PRO A 73 3.00 -4.74 -5.83
CA PRO A 73 1.90 -5.12 -4.94
C PRO A 73 1.39 -3.91 -4.17
N VAL A 74 0.08 -3.81 -4.04
CA VAL A 74 -0.56 -2.71 -3.31
C VAL A 74 -1.38 -3.29 -2.15
N VAL A 75 -1.18 -2.72 -0.97
CA VAL A 75 -2.00 -3.00 0.21
C VAL A 75 -2.80 -1.74 0.49
N LEU A 76 -4.11 -1.80 0.33
CA LEU A 76 -5.00 -0.70 0.69
C LEU A 76 -5.41 -0.84 2.14
N THR A 77 -5.25 0.23 2.91
CA THR A 77 -5.79 0.27 4.26
C THR A 77 -7.14 0.99 4.22
N ALA A 78 -8.13 0.42 4.85
CA ALA A 78 -9.50 0.90 4.73
C ALA A 78 -10.27 0.68 6.02
N ALA A 79 -11.29 1.52 6.24
CA ALA A 79 -12.23 1.31 7.30
C ALA A 79 -12.94 -0.04 7.12
N LYS A 80 -13.44 -0.59 8.21
CA LYS A 80 -13.96 -1.96 8.29
C LYS A 80 -14.99 -2.32 7.22
N LYS A 81 -15.75 -1.35 6.71
CA LYS A 81 -16.86 -1.59 5.78
C LYS A 81 -16.72 -0.86 4.45
N ASP A 82 -15.52 -0.52 4.03
CA ASP A 82 -15.34 0.18 2.76
C ASP A 82 -15.54 -0.79 1.59
N PRO A 83 -16.62 -0.64 0.78
CA PRO A 83 -16.89 -1.57 -0.31
C PRO A 83 -15.99 -1.34 -1.54
N ALA A 84 -15.48 -0.14 -1.73
CA ALA A 84 -14.65 0.18 -2.90
C ALA A 84 -13.31 -0.56 -2.84
N ALA A 85 -12.70 -0.64 -1.66
CA ALA A 85 -11.45 -1.36 -1.47
C ALA A 85 -11.64 -2.85 -1.74
N LYS A 86 -12.72 -3.44 -1.26
CA LYS A 86 -13.04 -4.86 -1.49
C LYS A 86 -13.24 -5.15 -2.98
N ALA A 87 -14.03 -4.32 -3.66
CA ALA A 87 -14.30 -4.48 -5.08
C ALA A 87 -13.02 -4.42 -5.92
N LEU A 88 -12.11 -3.50 -5.57
CA LEU A 88 -10.84 -3.37 -6.27
C LEU A 88 -9.96 -4.60 -6.05
N ALA A 89 -9.89 -5.10 -4.82
CA ALA A 89 -9.11 -6.30 -4.51
C ALA A 89 -9.61 -7.51 -5.31
N GLU A 90 -10.91 -7.67 -5.41
CA GLU A 90 -11.50 -8.77 -6.19
C GLU A 90 -11.18 -8.67 -7.67
N ARG A 91 -11.23 -7.47 -8.25
CA ARG A 91 -10.97 -7.27 -9.68
C ARG A 91 -9.49 -7.44 -10.05
N THR A 92 -8.60 -7.24 -9.13
CA THR A 92 -7.15 -7.30 -9.38
C THR A 92 -6.54 -8.68 -9.12
N GLN A 93 -7.35 -9.65 -8.77
CA GLN A 93 -6.94 -11.06 -8.62
C GLN A 93 -5.74 -11.24 -7.68
N GLY A 94 -5.77 -10.53 -6.54
CA GLY A 94 -4.76 -10.67 -5.52
C GLY A 94 -3.53 -9.78 -5.65
N SER A 95 -3.42 -9.00 -6.73
CA SER A 95 -2.34 -8.00 -6.84
C SER A 95 -2.58 -6.79 -5.93
N VAL A 96 -3.80 -6.64 -5.44
CA VAL A 96 -4.18 -5.64 -4.45
C VAL A 96 -4.78 -6.36 -3.25
N ARG A 97 -4.23 -6.10 -2.08
CA ARG A 97 -4.72 -6.62 -0.80
C ARG A 97 -5.41 -5.52 -0.02
N VAL A 98 -6.32 -5.89 0.86
CA VAL A 98 -6.99 -4.92 1.75
C VAL A 98 -6.66 -5.30 3.18
N LEU A 99 -6.18 -4.32 3.96
CA LEU A 99 -5.95 -4.45 5.38
C LEU A 99 -6.93 -3.54 6.11
N ARG A 100 -7.85 -4.14 6.86
CA ARG A 100 -8.92 -3.40 7.54
C ARG A 100 -8.43 -2.72 8.80
N LYS A 101 -8.83 -1.48 9.00
CA LYS A 101 -8.56 -0.73 10.22
C LYS A 101 -9.56 -1.09 11.32
N PRO A 102 -9.14 -1.14 12.59
CA PRO A 102 -7.76 -1.00 13.05
C PRO A 102 -6.95 -2.28 12.81
N PHE A 103 -5.66 -2.14 12.55
CA PHE A 103 -4.77 -3.28 12.41
C PHE A 103 -3.58 -3.14 13.35
N THR A 104 -2.95 -4.27 13.67
CA THR A 104 -1.74 -4.27 14.49
C THR A 104 -0.50 -4.10 13.63
N GLU A 105 0.60 -3.68 14.26
CA GLU A 105 1.88 -3.59 13.58
C GLU A 105 2.30 -4.96 13.07
N GLU A 106 2.04 -6.03 13.82
CA GLU A 106 2.33 -7.40 13.42
C GLU A 106 1.56 -7.81 12.17
N SER A 107 0.27 -7.46 12.09
CA SER A 107 -0.55 -7.73 10.90
C SER A 107 0.00 -7.02 9.67
N LEU A 108 0.40 -5.76 9.83
CA LEU A 108 0.98 -4.98 8.74
C LEU A 108 2.28 -5.61 8.25
N VAL A 109 3.19 -5.91 9.16
CA VAL A 109 4.48 -6.51 8.81
C VAL A 109 4.28 -7.86 8.16
N SER A 110 3.35 -8.67 8.66
CA SER A 110 3.06 -9.99 8.11
C SER A 110 2.60 -9.90 6.64
N VAL A 111 1.68 -8.99 6.34
CA VAL A 111 1.19 -8.81 4.96
C VAL A 111 2.34 -8.38 4.04
N VAL A 112 3.16 -7.43 4.49
CA VAL A 112 4.31 -6.96 3.72
C VAL A 112 5.30 -8.08 3.47
N GLN A 113 5.61 -8.90 4.47
CA GLN A 113 6.50 -10.04 4.32
C GLN A 113 5.97 -11.06 3.33
N GLN A 114 4.67 -11.32 3.34
CA GLN A 114 4.04 -12.25 2.39
C GLN A 114 4.18 -11.78 0.94
N LEU A 115 4.13 -10.47 0.72
CA LEU A 115 4.14 -9.89 -0.62
C LEU A 115 5.55 -9.59 -1.14
N THR A 116 6.55 -9.45 -0.26
CA THR A 116 7.93 -9.12 -0.64
C THR A 116 8.87 -10.31 -0.54
N ARG A 117 8.47 -11.37 0.14
CA ARG A 117 9.30 -12.53 0.35
C ARG A 117 9.51 -13.29 -0.97
N PRO A 118 10.75 -13.67 -1.33
CA PRO A 118 10.97 -14.54 -2.47
C PRO A 118 10.23 -15.86 -2.26
N LYS A 119 9.63 -16.39 -3.32
CA LYS A 119 9.00 -17.71 -3.25
C LYS A 119 10.05 -18.76 -2.99
N SER A 120 9.84 -19.60 -1.99
CA SER A 120 10.73 -20.69 -1.69
C SER A 120 10.66 -21.76 -2.78
N LEU A 121 11.81 -22.25 -3.21
CA LEU A 121 11.88 -23.42 -4.06
C LEU A 121 11.89 -24.65 -3.18
N ILE A 122 11.06 -25.59 -3.53
CA ILE A 122 10.95 -26.85 -2.79
C ILE A 122 11.37 -27.99 -3.68
#